data_dcc49fa6134b159a25e33fbf8a4be130
#
_entry.id   dcc49fa6134b159a25e33fbf8a4be130
#
_cell.length_a   1.000
_cell.length_b   1.000
_cell.length_c   1.000
_cell.angle_alpha   90.00
_cell.angle_beta   90.00
_cell.angle_gamma   90.00
#
_symmetry.space_group_name_H-M   'P 1'
#
loop_
_entity.id
_entity.type
_entity.pdbx_description
1 polymer ?
#
loop_
_entity_poly.entity_id
_entity_poly.type
_entity_poly.pdbx_seq_one_letter_code
_entity_poly.pdbx_strand_id
1 'polypeptide(L)'
;MAFAPAIPVIVLVLVFLGIAIRRIGRFTLKIWQIMLIGAVAVLVTGQISPASAVGAINPDVMIFLFGMFVVGVALHESGYLLHLSSRIFRRAKSPDQLILLLIFSFGILSALLMNDTLAIIGTPLALYFARANRISPRLLLLALAFSITTGSVMSPIGNPQNLLVALHGSVGNPFITFARFLAIPTVISLVLIYLFLRLVFRKEPWGKELEFSHEPVKDERLALLSRVSLGVLVTLILVKIGGFFVGLDTWVSLSAIALLSAFPILALSGRRVEIVRKVDWETLVFFAAMFVLMESVWESGFFQSFILLIGGEISRVPVILGLSVVVSQFISNVPWVALYLPAITRSGQSMAGLMALAAGSTIAGNLSILGAASNVIIIQNAEKEGETLSFLEFVKI
;
A
#
# COMPACT_ATOMS: atom_id res chain seq x y z
N MET A 1 -27.76 24.97 13.53
CA MET A 1 -26.42 25.37 14.04
C MET A 1 -25.51 25.51 12.85
N ALA A 2 -24.96 26.72 12.62
CA ALA A 2 -24.00 26.91 11.53
C ALA A 2 -22.73 26.14 11.86
N PHE A 3 -22.34 25.22 10.97
CA PHE A 3 -21.07 24.52 11.07
C PHE A 3 -19.94 25.52 10.82
N ALA A 4 -19.40 26.12 11.88
CA ALA A 4 -18.10 26.72 11.77
C ALA A 4 -17.11 25.56 11.57
N PRO A 5 -16.38 25.49 10.43
CA PRO A 5 -15.42 24.42 10.23
C PRO A 5 -14.38 24.51 11.35
N ALA A 6 -14.26 23.44 12.12
CA ALA A 6 -13.25 23.38 13.16
C ALA A 6 -11.86 23.55 12.52
N ILE A 7 -10.95 24.23 13.17
CA ILE A 7 -9.56 24.45 12.68
C ILE A 7 -8.91 23.17 12.17
N PRO A 8 -9.03 22.00 12.85
CA PRO A 8 -8.48 20.75 12.35
C PRO A 8 -8.97 20.36 10.95
N VAL A 9 -10.23 20.62 10.65
CA VAL A 9 -10.82 20.30 9.33
C VAL A 9 -10.27 21.24 8.25
N ILE A 10 -10.10 22.53 8.57
CA ILE A 10 -9.48 23.49 7.65
C ILE A 10 -8.03 23.06 7.37
N VAL A 11 -7.27 22.71 8.41
CA VAL A 11 -5.90 22.21 8.27
C VAL A 11 -5.87 20.94 7.41
N LEU A 12 -6.80 19.98 7.65
CA LEU A 12 -6.93 18.77 6.86
C LEU A 12 -7.15 19.08 5.36
N VAL A 13 -8.10 19.97 5.05
CA VAL A 13 -8.39 20.39 3.67
C VAL A 13 -7.15 21.04 3.03
N LEU A 14 -6.46 21.94 3.76
CA LEU A 14 -5.23 22.59 3.27
C LEU A 14 -4.11 21.58 3.03
N VAL A 15 -3.95 20.56 3.90
CA VAL A 15 -2.98 19.48 3.72
C VAL A 15 -3.31 18.68 2.45
N PHE A 16 -4.57 18.32 2.21
CA PHE A 16 -4.92 17.58 1.01
C PHE A 16 -4.81 18.39 -0.27
N LEU A 17 -5.18 19.67 -0.23
CA LEU A 17 -4.91 20.58 -1.35
C LEU A 17 -3.41 20.72 -1.61
N GLY A 18 -2.61 20.83 -0.55
CA GLY A 18 -1.16 20.87 -0.65
C GLY A 18 -0.60 19.59 -1.28
N ILE A 19 -1.10 18.40 -0.88
CA ILE A 19 -0.72 17.10 -1.46
C ILE A 19 -1.13 17.01 -2.93
N ALA A 20 -2.30 17.52 -3.30
CA ALA A 20 -2.78 17.50 -4.69
C ALA A 20 -1.96 18.43 -5.60
N ILE A 21 -1.63 19.64 -5.12
CA ILE A 21 -0.91 20.66 -5.89
C ILE A 21 0.59 20.38 -5.92
N ARG A 22 1.19 19.92 -4.82
CA ARG A 22 2.62 19.56 -4.61
C ARG A 22 3.64 20.64 -5.00
N ARG A 23 3.29 21.57 -5.85
CA ARG A 23 4.17 22.59 -6.41
C ARG A 23 3.65 23.98 -6.11
N ILE A 24 4.33 24.71 -5.24
CA ILE A 24 4.04 26.10 -4.92
C ILE A 24 5.17 26.96 -5.49
N GLY A 25 4.95 27.56 -6.64
CA GLY A 25 5.97 28.34 -7.35
C GLY A 25 7.16 27.46 -7.78
N ARG A 26 8.35 27.74 -7.24
CA ARG A 26 9.58 26.98 -7.51
C ARG A 26 9.83 25.84 -6.53
N PHE A 27 9.05 25.74 -5.45
CA PHE A 27 9.24 24.73 -4.40
C PHE A 27 8.32 23.54 -4.63
N THR A 28 8.89 22.33 -4.62
CA THR A 28 8.15 21.07 -4.59
C THR A 28 8.23 20.49 -3.20
N LEU A 29 7.10 20.47 -2.48
CA LEU A 29 6.99 19.83 -1.17
C LEU A 29 6.71 18.34 -1.33
N LYS A 30 7.39 17.54 -0.52
CA LYS A 30 7.10 16.11 -0.42
C LYS A 30 5.83 15.88 0.40
N ILE A 31 5.12 14.79 0.14
CA ILE A 31 3.85 14.46 0.82
C ILE A 31 4.01 14.42 2.34
N TRP A 32 5.08 13.80 2.84
CA TRP A 32 5.35 13.71 4.27
C TRP A 32 5.58 15.07 4.92
N GLN A 33 6.22 16.01 4.20
CA GLN A 33 6.44 17.38 4.70
C GLN A 33 5.13 18.13 4.86
N ILE A 34 4.23 18.02 3.88
CA ILE A 34 2.92 18.67 3.93
C ILE A 34 2.09 18.09 5.09
N MET A 35 2.10 16.77 5.27
CA MET A 35 1.41 16.11 6.36
C MET A 35 1.98 16.53 7.72
N LEU A 36 3.32 16.58 7.84
CA LEU A 36 4.01 17.03 9.05
C LEU A 36 3.66 18.49 9.41
N ILE A 37 3.62 19.40 8.41
CA ILE A 37 3.19 20.78 8.60
C ILE A 37 1.76 20.83 9.16
N GLY A 38 0.85 19.99 8.65
CA GLY A 38 -0.51 19.88 9.16
C GLY A 38 -0.57 19.41 10.61
N ALA A 39 0.20 18.39 10.96
CA ALA A 39 0.29 17.89 12.34
C ALA A 39 0.87 18.95 13.30
N VAL A 40 1.91 19.66 12.89
CA VAL A 40 2.48 20.76 13.65
C VAL A 40 1.48 21.91 13.80
N ALA A 41 0.74 22.24 12.75
CA ALA A 41 -0.27 23.30 12.79
C ALA A 41 -1.37 23.03 13.83
N VAL A 42 -1.91 21.79 13.89
CA VAL A 42 -2.93 21.44 14.89
C VAL A 42 -2.37 21.42 16.31
N LEU A 43 -1.09 21.06 16.49
CA LEU A 43 -0.41 21.15 17.79
C LEU A 43 -0.20 22.60 18.24
N VAL A 44 0.34 23.46 17.39
CA VAL A 44 0.64 24.87 17.70
C VAL A 44 -0.63 25.68 17.94
N THR A 45 -1.71 25.35 17.22
CA THR A 45 -3.02 25.99 17.41
C THR A 45 -3.81 25.43 18.60
N GLY A 46 -3.23 24.47 19.35
CA GLY A 46 -3.87 23.90 20.55
C GLY A 46 -5.09 23.03 20.26
N GLN A 47 -5.23 22.51 19.03
CA GLN A 47 -6.37 21.65 18.64
C GLN A 47 -6.21 20.22 19.15
N ILE A 48 -5.02 19.82 19.52
CA ILE A 48 -4.71 18.54 20.15
C ILE A 48 -3.62 18.76 21.20
N SER A 49 -3.72 18.10 22.33
CA SER A 49 -2.67 18.17 23.35
C SER A 49 -1.42 17.40 22.93
N PRO A 50 -0.22 17.78 23.36
CA PRO A 50 0.99 16.99 23.08
C PRO A 50 0.90 15.54 23.56
N ALA A 51 0.23 15.29 24.68
CA ALA A 51 0.01 13.95 25.20
C ALA A 51 -0.93 13.13 24.30
N SER A 52 -2.07 13.73 23.88
CA SER A 52 -2.98 13.09 22.90
C SER A 52 -2.28 12.85 21.58
N ALA A 53 -1.45 13.78 21.10
CA ALA A 53 -0.73 13.64 19.85
C ALA A 53 0.25 12.46 19.86
N VAL A 54 1.00 12.27 20.94
CA VAL A 54 1.88 11.10 21.10
C VAL A 54 1.05 9.83 21.25
N GLY A 55 -0.05 9.86 22.01
CA GLY A 55 -0.97 8.73 22.19
C GLY A 55 -1.70 8.32 20.91
N ALA A 56 -1.91 9.22 19.97
CA ALA A 56 -2.54 8.95 18.69
C ALA A 56 -1.66 8.10 17.75
N ILE A 57 -0.33 8.19 17.90
CA ILE A 57 0.60 7.42 17.07
C ILE A 57 0.51 5.95 17.48
N ASN A 58 0.02 5.11 16.55
CA ASN A 58 -0.12 3.69 16.81
C ASN A 58 1.24 2.96 16.68
N PRO A 59 1.79 2.42 17.81
CA PRO A 59 3.10 1.77 17.79
C PRO A 59 3.11 0.47 16.99
N ASP A 60 2.02 -0.30 16.97
CA ASP A 60 1.94 -1.55 16.21
C ASP A 60 2.06 -1.29 14.71
N VAL A 61 1.40 -0.23 14.22
CA VAL A 61 1.51 0.18 12.81
C VAL A 61 2.95 0.62 12.51
N MET A 62 3.55 1.45 13.36
CA MET A 62 4.90 1.97 13.15
C MET A 62 5.95 0.85 13.14
N ILE A 63 5.87 -0.08 14.10
CA ILE A 63 6.77 -1.24 14.18
C ILE A 63 6.58 -2.15 12.97
N PHE A 64 5.33 -2.40 12.58
CA PHE A 64 5.03 -3.21 11.40
C PHE A 64 5.65 -2.61 10.12
N LEU A 65 5.39 -1.32 9.86
CA LEU A 65 5.91 -0.62 8.70
C LEU A 65 7.45 -0.65 8.68
N PHE A 66 8.07 -0.33 9.80
CA PHE A 66 9.53 -0.38 9.93
C PHE A 66 10.09 -1.77 9.60
N GLY A 67 9.54 -2.83 10.22
CA GLY A 67 9.98 -4.20 9.96
C GLY A 67 9.84 -4.61 8.50
N MET A 68 8.70 -4.31 7.88
CA MET A 68 8.45 -4.63 6.47
C MET A 68 9.33 -3.82 5.51
N PHE A 69 9.62 -2.55 5.84
CA PHE A 69 10.55 -1.75 5.05
C PHE A 69 11.98 -2.28 5.14
N VAL A 70 12.44 -2.74 6.30
CA VAL A 70 13.76 -3.39 6.45
C VAL A 70 13.86 -4.62 5.54
N VAL A 71 12.84 -5.49 5.54
CA VAL A 71 12.79 -6.66 4.66
C VAL A 71 12.77 -6.23 3.18
N GLY A 72 11.97 -5.22 2.84
CA GLY A 72 11.87 -4.69 1.48
C GLY A 72 13.18 -4.12 0.96
N VAL A 73 13.87 -3.30 1.77
CA VAL A 73 15.20 -2.73 1.43
C VAL A 73 16.22 -3.85 1.22
N ALA A 74 16.26 -4.84 2.09
CA ALA A 74 17.21 -5.95 1.95
C ALA A 74 16.96 -6.78 0.68
N LEU A 75 15.70 -7.04 0.34
CA LEU A 75 15.28 -7.70 -0.90
C LEU A 75 15.72 -6.93 -2.14
N HIS A 76 15.62 -5.60 -2.09
CA HIS A 76 16.03 -4.70 -3.16
C HIS A 76 17.57 -4.66 -3.29
N GLU A 77 18.27 -4.36 -2.20
CA GLU A 77 19.72 -4.19 -2.18
C GLU A 77 20.47 -5.47 -2.53
N SER A 78 19.95 -6.62 -2.12
CA SER A 78 20.54 -7.92 -2.47
C SER A 78 20.37 -8.28 -3.95
N GLY A 79 19.42 -7.65 -4.65
CA GLY A 79 19.00 -8.05 -6.00
C GLY A 79 18.25 -9.37 -6.03
N TYR A 80 17.89 -9.94 -4.86
CA TYR A 80 17.23 -11.24 -4.80
C TYR A 80 15.84 -11.25 -5.43
N LEU A 81 15.05 -10.19 -5.21
CA LEU A 81 13.70 -10.14 -5.79
C LEU A 81 13.75 -9.98 -7.31
N LEU A 82 14.72 -9.23 -7.83
CA LEU A 82 14.98 -9.11 -9.27
C LEU A 82 15.37 -10.48 -9.87
N HIS A 83 16.28 -11.20 -9.21
CA HIS A 83 16.66 -12.56 -9.62
C HIS A 83 15.49 -13.54 -9.60
N LEU A 84 14.68 -13.53 -8.54
CA LEU A 84 13.49 -14.38 -8.42
C LEU A 84 12.46 -14.08 -9.53
N SER A 85 12.18 -12.81 -9.74
CA SER A 85 11.24 -12.35 -10.77
C SER A 85 11.74 -12.70 -12.18
N SER A 86 13.03 -12.49 -12.48
CA SER A 86 13.61 -12.89 -13.77
C SER A 86 13.50 -14.39 -14.01
N ARG A 87 13.66 -15.22 -12.97
CA ARG A 87 13.49 -16.67 -13.05
C ARG A 87 12.04 -17.09 -13.35
N ILE A 88 11.07 -16.38 -12.79
CA ILE A 88 9.64 -16.62 -13.06
C ILE A 88 9.32 -16.20 -14.50
N PHE A 89 9.73 -15.00 -14.91
CA PHE A 89 9.36 -14.42 -16.19
C PHE A 89 10.05 -15.07 -17.39
N ARG A 90 11.21 -15.70 -17.21
CA ARG A 90 11.84 -16.54 -18.25
C ARG A 90 10.99 -17.71 -18.70
N ARG A 91 9.93 -18.04 -17.97
CA ARG A 91 8.95 -19.06 -18.40
C ARG A 91 7.97 -18.55 -19.44
N ALA A 92 7.86 -17.23 -19.60
CA ALA A 92 7.01 -16.61 -20.61
C ALA A 92 7.63 -16.81 -22.00
N LYS A 93 6.83 -17.26 -22.94
CA LYS A 93 7.23 -17.42 -24.35
C LYS A 93 6.73 -16.26 -25.22
N SER A 94 5.80 -15.46 -24.72
CA SER A 94 5.19 -14.33 -25.42
C SER A 94 4.90 -13.18 -24.48
N PRO A 95 4.73 -11.94 -24.97
CA PRO A 95 4.29 -10.78 -24.19
C PRO A 95 2.99 -11.06 -23.42
N ASP A 96 2.07 -11.80 -24.01
CA ASP A 96 0.82 -12.23 -23.38
C ASP A 96 1.08 -13.00 -22.08
N GLN A 97 1.94 -14.02 -22.14
CA GLN A 97 2.33 -14.81 -20.98
C GLN A 97 3.15 -13.99 -19.97
N LEU A 98 4.01 -13.09 -20.45
CA LEU A 98 4.80 -12.20 -19.58
C LEU A 98 3.89 -11.31 -18.73
N ILE A 99 2.90 -10.66 -19.35
CA ILE A 99 1.96 -9.78 -18.65
C ILE A 99 1.10 -10.57 -17.67
N LEU A 100 0.62 -11.74 -18.07
CA LEU A 100 -0.12 -12.62 -17.18
C LEU A 100 0.73 -13.02 -15.96
N LEU A 101 1.97 -13.47 -16.18
CA LEU A 101 2.89 -13.82 -15.11
C LEU A 101 3.21 -12.61 -14.23
N LEU A 102 3.40 -11.41 -14.82
CA LEU A 102 3.64 -10.19 -14.07
C LEU A 102 2.46 -9.85 -13.17
N ILE A 103 1.24 -9.83 -13.72
CA ILE A 103 0.02 -9.49 -12.96
C ILE A 103 -0.17 -10.44 -11.79
N PHE A 104 -0.11 -11.76 -12.01
CA PHE A 104 -0.34 -12.72 -10.95
C PHE A 104 0.83 -12.80 -9.96
N SER A 105 2.09 -12.75 -10.43
CA SER A 105 3.25 -12.82 -9.52
C SER A 105 3.32 -11.58 -8.62
N PHE A 106 3.20 -10.37 -9.17
CA PHE A 106 3.22 -9.15 -8.37
C PHE A 106 1.95 -9.01 -7.54
N GLY A 107 0.79 -9.46 -8.03
CA GLY A 107 -0.44 -9.51 -7.25
C GLY A 107 -0.31 -10.41 -6.01
N ILE A 108 0.23 -11.62 -6.15
CA ILE A 108 0.46 -12.54 -5.04
C ILE A 108 1.56 -12.00 -4.10
N LEU A 109 2.65 -11.50 -4.65
CA LEU A 109 3.72 -10.92 -3.84
C LEU A 109 3.23 -9.70 -3.05
N SER A 110 2.29 -8.93 -3.59
CA SER A 110 1.71 -7.77 -2.90
C SER A 110 0.82 -8.16 -1.71
N ALA A 111 0.32 -9.38 -1.68
CA ALA A 111 -0.36 -9.89 -0.49
C ALA A 111 0.61 -10.26 0.66
N LEU A 112 1.89 -10.50 0.35
CA LEU A 112 2.93 -10.86 1.33
C LEU A 112 3.85 -9.69 1.67
N LEU A 113 4.16 -8.87 0.67
CA LEU A 113 5.02 -7.70 0.77
C LEU A 113 4.16 -6.46 0.52
N MET A 114 4.48 -5.36 1.17
CA MET A 114 3.75 -4.11 0.95
C MET A 114 3.82 -3.66 -0.51
N ASN A 115 2.69 -3.17 -1.03
CA ASN A 115 2.58 -2.67 -2.40
C ASN A 115 3.64 -1.60 -2.72
N ASP A 116 3.99 -0.72 -1.77
CA ASP A 116 5.00 0.33 -1.96
C ASP A 116 6.40 -0.26 -2.18
N THR A 117 6.76 -1.30 -1.44
CA THR A 117 8.01 -2.06 -1.65
C THR A 117 8.07 -2.64 -3.06
N LEU A 118 6.96 -3.24 -3.52
CA LEU A 118 6.90 -3.82 -4.85
C LEU A 118 6.87 -2.77 -5.97
N ALA A 119 6.34 -1.58 -5.70
CA ALA A 119 6.42 -0.44 -6.61
C ALA A 119 7.88 -0.01 -6.86
N ILE A 120 8.68 0.06 -5.79
CA ILE A 120 10.11 0.42 -5.89
C ILE A 120 10.88 -0.61 -6.73
N ILE A 121 10.69 -1.89 -6.45
CA ILE A 121 11.47 -2.97 -7.07
C ILE A 121 10.92 -3.36 -8.44
N GLY A 122 9.60 -3.36 -8.58
CA GLY A 122 8.92 -3.79 -9.79
C GLY A 122 9.08 -2.81 -10.95
N THR A 123 9.23 -1.52 -10.68
CA THR A 123 9.36 -0.50 -11.74
C THR A 123 10.60 -0.68 -12.61
N PRO A 124 11.82 -0.77 -12.07
CA PRO A 124 13.01 -1.04 -12.89
C PRO A 124 12.89 -2.36 -13.65
N LEU A 125 12.30 -3.37 -13.03
CA LEU A 125 12.10 -4.68 -13.65
C LEU A 125 11.12 -4.62 -14.83
N ALA A 126 9.98 -3.95 -14.65
CA ALA A 126 9.00 -3.74 -15.72
C ALA A 126 9.62 -3.00 -16.91
N LEU A 127 10.37 -1.94 -16.64
CA LEU A 127 11.06 -1.16 -17.68
C LEU A 127 12.16 -1.95 -18.37
N TYR A 128 12.92 -2.76 -17.62
CA TYR A 128 13.89 -3.67 -18.19
C TYR A 128 13.25 -4.62 -19.23
N PHE A 129 12.15 -5.30 -18.86
CA PHE A 129 11.45 -6.20 -19.79
C PHE A 129 10.82 -5.46 -20.98
N ALA A 130 10.32 -4.24 -20.74
CA ALA A 130 9.78 -3.40 -21.80
C ALA A 130 10.84 -3.11 -22.86
N ARG A 131 12.03 -2.66 -22.44
CA ARG A 131 13.15 -2.30 -23.33
C ARG A 131 13.73 -3.53 -24.02
N ALA A 132 14.01 -4.60 -23.27
CA ALA A 132 14.60 -5.83 -23.81
C ALA A 132 13.73 -6.46 -24.91
N ASN A 133 12.41 -6.39 -24.75
CA ASN A 133 11.47 -7.06 -25.64
C ASN A 133 10.68 -6.11 -26.57
N ARG A 134 10.99 -4.80 -26.53
CA ARG A 134 10.28 -3.77 -27.34
C ARG A 134 8.77 -3.80 -27.11
N ILE A 135 8.37 -4.02 -25.86
CA ILE A 135 6.98 -3.91 -25.37
C ILE A 135 6.77 -2.49 -24.86
N SER A 136 5.55 -1.97 -24.95
CA SER A 136 5.22 -0.65 -24.41
C SER A 136 5.56 -0.54 -22.93
N PRO A 137 6.45 0.38 -22.51
CA PRO A 137 6.73 0.63 -21.10
C PRO A 137 5.45 0.96 -20.31
N ARG A 138 4.53 1.70 -20.91
CA ARG A 138 3.24 2.06 -20.30
C ARG A 138 2.41 0.85 -19.95
N LEU A 139 2.35 -0.15 -20.84
CA LEU A 139 1.62 -1.40 -20.60
C LEU A 139 2.17 -2.13 -19.36
N LEU A 140 3.49 -2.27 -19.25
CA LEU A 140 4.10 -2.98 -18.14
C LEU A 140 4.04 -2.19 -16.82
N LEU A 141 4.14 -0.85 -16.87
CA LEU A 141 3.96 0.01 -15.70
C LEU A 141 2.52 -0.03 -15.18
N LEU A 142 1.51 -0.01 -16.07
CA LEU A 142 0.10 -0.15 -15.68
C LEU A 142 -0.19 -1.56 -15.16
N ALA A 143 0.33 -2.60 -15.81
CA ALA A 143 0.20 -3.97 -15.32
C ALA A 143 0.78 -4.12 -13.91
N LEU A 144 1.93 -3.52 -13.64
CA LEU A 144 2.53 -3.47 -12.31
C LEU A 144 1.65 -2.71 -11.32
N ALA A 145 1.26 -1.47 -11.63
CA ALA A 145 0.47 -0.62 -10.76
C ALA A 145 -0.85 -1.26 -10.35
N PHE A 146 -1.62 -1.76 -11.32
CA PHE A 146 -2.90 -2.39 -11.07
C PHE A 146 -2.76 -3.73 -10.34
N SER A 147 -1.72 -4.51 -10.65
CA SER A 147 -1.53 -5.82 -10.01
C SER A 147 -1.12 -5.71 -8.54
N ILE A 148 -0.18 -4.82 -8.19
CA ILE A 148 0.24 -4.66 -6.79
C ILE A 148 -0.87 -4.01 -5.94
N THR A 149 -1.59 -3.04 -6.47
CA THR A 149 -2.72 -2.42 -5.79
C THR A 149 -3.84 -3.44 -5.56
N THR A 150 -4.29 -4.13 -6.60
CA THR A 150 -5.36 -5.12 -6.50
C THR A 150 -4.95 -6.34 -5.68
N GLY A 151 -3.74 -6.87 -5.87
CA GLY A 151 -3.26 -8.03 -5.13
C GLY A 151 -3.14 -7.80 -3.63
N SER A 152 -2.82 -6.56 -3.22
CA SER A 152 -2.73 -6.19 -1.80
C SER A 152 -4.08 -6.23 -1.06
N VAL A 153 -5.20 -6.17 -1.79
CA VAL A 153 -6.57 -6.15 -1.22
C VAL A 153 -6.85 -7.37 -0.35
N MET A 154 -6.42 -8.55 -0.75
CA MET A 154 -6.74 -9.81 -0.07
C MET A 154 -5.91 -10.11 1.18
N SER A 155 -5.03 -9.19 1.59
CA SER A 155 -4.12 -9.40 2.71
C SER A 155 -4.16 -8.25 3.72
N PRO A 156 -4.14 -8.55 5.03
CA PRO A 156 -4.07 -7.53 6.07
C PRO A 156 -2.73 -6.78 6.09
N ILE A 157 -1.68 -7.34 5.46
CA ILE A 157 -0.32 -6.77 5.44
C ILE A 157 0.10 -6.27 4.05
N GLY A 158 -0.78 -6.37 3.05
CA GLY A 158 -0.46 -5.98 1.68
C GLY A 158 -0.33 -4.47 1.48
N ASN A 159 -0.95 -3.67 2.34
CA ASN A 159 -0.89 -2.22 2.35
C ASN A 159 -1.24 -1.65 3.73
N PRO A 160 -0.87 -0.37 4.01
CA PRO A 160 -1.07 0.21 5.33
C PRO A 160 -2.54 0.40 5.74
N GLN A 161 -3.45 0.70 4.81
CA GLN A 161 -4.87 0.85 5.14
C GLN A 161 -5.51 -0.47 5.57
N ASN A 162 -5.14 -1.59 4.94
CA ASN A 162 -5.58 -2.91 5.36
C ASN A 162 -5.04 -3.28 6.73
N LEU A 163 -3.79 -2.89 7.03
CA LEU A 163 -3.19 -3.05 8.35
C LEU A 163 -3.99 -2.30 9.42
N LEU A 164 -4.43 -1.06 9.16
CA LEU A 164 -5.28 -0.30 10.07
C LEU A 164 -6.61 -1.03 10.33
N VAL A 165 -7.27 -1.52 9.29
CA VAL A 165 -8.52 -2.29 9.43
C VAL A 165 -8.28 -3.56 10.23
N ALA A 166 -7.16 -4.26 9.99
CA ALA A 166 -6.81 -5.50 10.69
C ALA A 166 -6.52 -5.32 12.18
N LEU A 167 -5.89 -4.19 12.55
CA LEU A 167 -5.52 -3.89 13.94
C LEU A 167 -6.66 -3.27 14.75
N HIS A 168 -7.49 -2.43 14.14
CA HIS A 168 -8.52 -1.64 14.84
C HIS A 168 -9.95 -2.07 14.56
N GLY A 169 -10.18 -2.91 13.54
CA GLY A 169 -11.51 -3.35 13.13
C GLY A 169 -12.11 -4.49 13.95
N SER A 170 -11.51 -4.87 15.09
CA SER A 170 -11.91 -6.05 15.86
C SER A 170 -11.99 -7.32 14.99
N VAL A 171 -11.08 -7.42 14.04
CA VAL A 171 -10.97 -8.55 13.11
C VAL A 171 -10.31 -9.71 13.85
N GLY A 172 -10.97 -10.88 13.91
CA GLY A 172 -10.44 -12.08 14.59
C GLY A 172 -9.08 -12.48 13.99
N ASN A 173 -8.97 -13.59 13.24
CA ASN A 173 -7.74 -13.83 12.50
C ASN A 173 -7.73 -13.01 11.20
N PRO A 174 -6.89 -11.94 11.08
CA PRO A 174 -6.94 -11.05 9.93
C PRO A 174 -6.66 -11.75 8.59
N PHE A 175 -5.71 -12.70 8.55
CA PHE A 175 -5.36 -13.40 7.31
C PHE A 175 -6.52 -14.23 6.78
N ILE A 176 -7.19 -14.99 7.68
CA ILE A 176 -8.34 -15.82 7.31
C ILE A 176 -9.51 -14.94 6.89
N THR A 177 -9.77 -13.86 7.64
CA THR A 177 -10.89 -12.96 7.35
C THR A 177 -10.71 -12.26 6.00
N PHE A 178 -9.55 -11.66 5.75
CA PHE A 178 -9.25 -11.01 4.47
C PHE A 178 -9.33 -12.02 3.32
N ALA A 179 -8.71 -13.20 3.46
CA ALA A 179 -8.76 -14.22 2.43
C ALA A 179 -10.20 -14.70 2.15
N ARG A 180 -11.00 -14.93 3.18
CA ARG A 180 -12.40 -15.40 3.06
C ARG A 180 -13.27 -14.43 2.25
N PHE A 181 -13.15 -13.13 2.52
CA PHE A 181 -13.98 -12.12 1.86
C PHE A 181 -13.40 -11.62 0.55
N LEU A 182 -12.07 -11.51 0.43
CA LEU A 182 -11.41 -10.74 -0.61
C LEU A 182 -10.55 -11.56 -1.57
N ALA A 183 -10.19 -12.82 -1.28
CA ALA A 183 -9.32 -13.58 -2.18
C ALA A 183 -10.00 -13.83 -3.55
N ILE A 184 -11.24 -14.31 -3.56
CA ILE A 184 -11.97 -14.58 -4.82
C ILE A 184 -12.18 -13.28 -5.63
N PRO A 185 -12.72 -12.19 -5.05
CA PRO A 185 -12.82 -10.91 -5.76
C PRO A 185 -11.46 -10.40 -6.29
N THR A 186 -10.38 -10.56 -5.53
CA THR A 186 -9.03 -10.17 -5.97
C THR A 186 -8.58 -10.95 -7.19
N VAL A 187 -8.71 -12.29 -7.17
CA VAL A 187 -8.33 -13.13 -8.31
C VAL A 187 -9.14 -12.77 -9.55
N ILE A 188 -10.46 -12.59 -9.41
CA ILE A 188 -11.32 -12.15 -10.53
C ILE A 188 -10.84 -10.79 -11.05
N SER A 189 -10.55 -9.84 -10.16
CA SER A 189 -10.06 -8.51 -10.56
C SER A 189 -8.71 -8.58 -11.28
N LEU A 190 -7.77 -9.44 -10.87
CA LEU A 190 -6.50 -9.63 -11.58
C LEU A 190 -6.72 -10.20 -13.00
N VAL A 191 -7.67 -11.13 -13.16
CA VAL A 191 -8.06 -11.62 -14.50
C VAL A 191 -8.67 -10.49 -15.34
N LEU A 192 -9.56 -9.69 -14.75
CA LEU A 192 -10.17 -8.56 -15.44
C LEU A 192 -9.14 -7.51 -15.85
N ILE A 193 -8.14 -7.22 -15.00
CA ILE A 193 -7.03 -6.32 -15.33
C ILE A 193 -6.25 -6.85 -16.55
N TYR A 194 -5.93 -8.15 -16.56
CA TYR A 194 -5.27 -8.76 -17.70
C TYR A 194 -6.09 -8.60 -18.99
N LEU A 195 -7.38 -8.95 -18.96
CA LEU A 195 -8.27 -8.85 -20.12
C LEU A 195 -8.43 -7.40 -20.58
N PHE A 196 -8.56 -6.47 -19.64
CA PHE A 196 -8.67 -5.05 -19.91
C PHE A 196 -7.40 -4.49 -20.57
N LEU A 197 -6.23 -4.76 -20.01
CA LEU A 197 -4.96 -4.31 -20.60
C LEU A 197 -4.74 -4.91 -21.99
N ARG A 198 -5.08 -6.18 -22.18
CA ARG A 198 -5.02 -6.82 -23.48
C ARG A 198 -5.94 -6.14 -24.52
N LEU A 199 -7.12 -5.70 -24.10
CA LEU A 199 -8.07 -4.99 -24.96
C LEU A 199 -7.57 -3.58 -25.31
N VAL A 200 -7.08 -2.83 -24.33
CA VAL A 200 -6.58 -1.46 -24.51
C VAL A 200 -5.33 -1.45 -25.39
N PHE A 201 -4.39 -2.34 -25.14
CA PHE A 201 -3.13 -2.47 -25.85
C PHE A 201 -3.16 -3.51 -26.97
N ARG A 202 -4.32 -3.70 -27.64
CA ARG A 202 -4.53 -4.71 -28.69
C ARG A 202 -3.56 -4.64 -29.87
N LYS A 203 -2.86 -3.50 -30.05
CA LYS A 203 -1.87 -3.29 -31.13
C LYS A 203 -0.47 -3.79 -30.77
N GLU A 204 -0.23 -4.22 -29.52
CA GLU A 204 1.04 -4.81 -29.11
C GLU A 204 1.28 -6.16 -29.80
N PRO A 205 2.54 -6.53 -30.04
CA PRO A 205 2.88 -7.81 -30.69
C PRO A 205 2.77 -9.00 -29.70
N TRP A 206 1.57 -9.36 -29.31
CA TRP A 206 1.27 -10.35 -28.26
C TRP A 206 1.85 -11.77 -28.51
N GLY A 207 2.12 -12.12 -29.76
CA GLY A 207 2.66 -13.44 -30.14
C GLY A 207 4.16 -13.47 -30.38
N LYS A 208 4.89 -12.38 -30.16
CA LYS A 208 6.33 -12.31 -30.40
C LYS A 208 7.11 -13.17 -29.37
N GLU A 209 8.19 -13.82 -29.82
CA GLU A 209 9.13 -14.48 -28.92
C GLU A 209 9.89 -13.46 -28.05
N LEU A 210 10.15 -13.82 -26.81
CA LEU A 210 10.80 -12.97 -25.81
C LEU A 210 12.25 -13.36 -25.62
N GLU A 211 13.10 -12.37 -25.43
CA GLU A 211 14.49 -12.53 -25.03
C GLU A 211 14.67 -12.17 -23.56
N PHE A 212 15.39 -13.03 -22.83
CA PHE A 212 15.67 -12.81 -21.43
C PHE A 212 17.17 -12.91 -21.16
N SER A 213 17.73 -11.91 -20.50
CA SER A 213 19.07 -12.01 -19.93
C SER A 213 19.02 -12.53 -18.49
N HIS A 214 20.17 -12.97 -18.02
CA HIS A 214 20.33 -13.48 -16.67
C HIS A 214 20.73 -12.33 -15.75
N GLU A 215 19.88 -12.00 -14.80
CA GLU A 215 20.19 -11.01 -13.76
C GLU A 215 20.78 -11.74 -12.54
N PRO A 216 22.08 -11.57 -12.26
CA PRO A 216 22.73 -12.20 -11.11
C PRO A 216 22.30 -11.51 -9.81
N VAL A 217 22.40 -12.26 -8.72
CA VAL A 217 22.27 -11.70 -7.36
C VAL A 217 23.43 -10.74 -7.12
N LYS A 218 23.15 -9.54 -6.58
CA LYS A 218 24.18 -8.51 -6.33
C LYS A 218 25.02 -8.79 -5.08
N ASP A 219 24.36 -9.31 -4.04
CA ASP A 219 24.97 -9.62 -2.74
C ASP A 219 24.39 -10.95 -2.23
N GLU A 220 25.18 -12.02 -2.35
CA GLU A 220 24.73 -13.37 -2.01
C GLU A 220 24.43 -13.55 -0.52
N ARG A 221 25.22 -12.93 0.37
CA ARG A 221 25.00 -12.99 1.81
C ARG A 221 23.72 -12.28 2.22
N LEU A 222 23.49 -11.08 1.70
CA LEU A 222 22.26 -10.33 1.94
C LEU A 222 21.06 -11.03 1.31
N ALA A 223 21.22 -11.65 0.14
CA ALA A 223 20.17 -12.44 -0.50
C ALA A 223 19.80 -13.68 0.33
N LEU A 224 20.78 -14.35 0.95
CA LEU A 224 20.52 -15.46 1.87
C LEU A 224 19.69 -14.98 3.08
N LEU A 225 20.11 -13.87 3.71
CA LEU A 225 19.36 -13.28 4.83
C LEU A 225 17.96 -12.85 4.42
N SER A 226 17.79 -12.29 3.22
CA SER A 226 16.49 -11.92 2.67
C SER A 226 15.59 -13.15 2.44
N ARG A 227 16.16 -14.28 1.98
CA ARG A 227 15.41 -15.56 1.88
C ARG A 227 14.97 -16.05 3.24
N VAL A 228 15.88 -16.01 4.23
CA VAL A 228 15.53 -16.40 5.62
C VAL A 228 14.43 -15.51 6.15
N SER A 229 14.52 -14.20 5.98
CA SER A 229 13.49 -13.22 6.38
C SER A 229 12.14 -13.49 5.74
N LEU A 230 12.09 -13.77 4.43
CA LEU A 230 10.86 -14.18 3.76
C LEU A 230 10.33 -15.53 4.29
N GLY A 231 11.22 -16.48 4.54
CA GLY A 231 10.85 -17.76 5.15
C GLY A 231 10.24 -17.58 6.53
N VAL A 232 10.83 -16.73 7.38
CA VAL A 232 10.28 -16.36 8.69
C VAL A 232 8.92 -15.70 8.54
N LEU A 233 8.78 -14.73 7.64
CA LEU A 233 7.51 -14.04 7.36
C LEU A 233 6.40 -15.05 7.01
N VAL A 234 6.63 -15.89 6.02
CA VAL A 234 5.67 -16.91 5.57
C VAL A 234 5.35 -17.90 6.70
N THR A 235 6.37 -18.37 7.41
CA THR A 235 6.18 -19.31 8.54
C THR A 235 5.32 -18.69 9.64
N LEU A 236 5.59 -17.45 10.05
CA LEU A 236 4.81 -16.78 11.09
C LEU A 236 3.37 -16.50 10.65
N ILE A 237 3.14 -16.18 9.37
CA ILE A 237 1.79 -16.07 8.80
C ILE A 237 1.07 -17.43 8.89
N LEU A 238 1.73 -18.52 8.50
CA LEU A 238 1.16 -19.86 8.59
C LEU A 238 0.90 -20.28 10.03
N VAL A 239 1.80 -19.95 10.98
CA VAL A 239 1.60 -20.17 12.41
C VAL A 239 0.39 -19.39 12.92
N LYS A 240 0.23 -18.12 12.52
CA LYS A 240 -0.94 -17.33 12.91
C LYS A 240 -2.24 -17.91 12.34
N ILE A 241 -2.23 -18.34 11.07
CA ILE A 241 -3.39 -18.99 10.44
C ILE A 241 -3.70 -20.33 11.14
N GLY A 242 -2.68 -21.17 11.37
CA GLY A 242 -2.83 -22.45 12.05
C GLY A 242 -3.28 -22.31 13.50
N GLY A 243 -2.74 -21.31 14.21
CA GLY A 243 -3.12 -20.98 15.59
C GLY A 243 -4.60 -20.67 15.76
N PHE A 244 -5.25 -20.07 14.74
CA PHE A 244 -6.69 -19.82 14.75
C PHE A 244 -7.51 -21.11 14.94
N PHE A 245 -7.13 -22.20 14.27
CA PHE A 245 -7.84 -23.47 14.32
C PHE A 245 -7.66 -24.22 15.65
N VAL A 246 -6.64 -23.83 16.44
CA VAL A 246 -6.36 -24.41 17.77
C VAL A 246 -6.58 -23.41 18.91
N GLY A 247 -7.18 -22.24 18.64
CA GLY A 247 -7.49 -21.21 19.64
C GLY A 247 -6.27 -20.43 20.16
N LEU A 248 -5.15 -20.43 19.42
CA LEU A 248 -3.88 -19.78 19.78
C LEU A 248 -3.51 -18.60 18.86
N ASP A 249 -4.48 -18.04 18.13
CA ASP A 249 -4.24 -17.00 17.11
C ASP A 249 -3.82 -15.64 17.70
N THR A 250 -4.08 -15.39 18.98
CA THR A 250 -3.71 -14.14 19.66
C THR A 250 -2.22 -14.03 20.03
N TRP A 251 -1.47 -15.13 19.97
CA TRP A 251 -0.09 -15.19 20.45
C TRP A 251 0.91 -14.43 19.59
N VAL A 252 0.61 -14.25 18.31
CA VAL A 252 1.50 -13.54 17.37
C VAL A 252 0.79 -12.33 16.77
N SER A 253 1.23 -11.12 17.16
CA SER A 253 0.72 -9.88 16.58
C SER A 253 1.29 -9.64 15.17
N LEU A 254 0.63 -8.77 14.36
CA LEU A 254 1.15 -8.39 13.06
C LEU A 254 2.49 -7.65 13.17
N SER A 255 2.63 -6.80 14.20
CA SER A 255 3.89 -6.10 14.50
C SER A 255 5.02 -7.06 14.84
N ALA A 256 4.74 -8.11 15.63
CA ALA A 256 5.72 -9.16 15.91
C ALA A 256 6.13 -9.95 14.67
N ILE A 257 5.19 -10.26 13.76
CA ILE A 257 5.48 -10.91 12.48
C ILE A 257 6.49 -10.08 11.68
N ALA A 258 6.24 -8.77 11.53
CA ALA A 258 7.12 -7.89 10.78
C ALA A 258 8.51 -7.75 11.42
N LEU A 259 8.56 -7.54 12.75
CA LEU A 259 9.82 -7.37 13.47
C LEU A 259 10.68 -8.64 13.45
N LEU A 260 10.07 -9.80 13.71
CA LEU A 260 10.77 -11.09 13.67
C LEU A 260 11.25 -11.43 12.26
N SER A 261 10.50 -11.03 11.23
CA SER A 261 10.93 -11.19 9.84
C SER A 261 12.11 -10.28 9.47
N ALA A 262 12.20 -9.08 10.07
CA ALA A 262 13.33 -8.17 9.90
C ALA A 262 14.57 -8.59 10.72
N PHE A 263 14.39 -9.37 11.78
CA PHE A 263 15.44 -9.72 12.74
C PHE A 263 16.70 -10.35 12.10
N PRO A 264 16.59 -11.34 11.18
CA PRO A 264 17.79 -11.92 10.55
C PRO A 264 18.67 -10.87 9.86
N ILE A 265 18.04 -9.87 9.23
CA ILE A 265 18.75 -8.77 8.54
C ILE A 265 19.40 -7.83 9.56
N LEU A 266 18.64 -7.39 10.57
CA LEU A 266 19.10 -6.45 11.58
C LEU A 266 20.19 -7.03 12.48
N ALA A 267 20.12 -8.34 12.81
CA ALA A 267 21.06 -9.01 13.70
C ALA A 267 22.32 -9.49 12.97
N LEU A 268 22.17 -10.08 11.77
CA LEU A 268 23.24 -10.86 11.11
C LEU A 268 23.84 -10.18 9.89
N SER A 269 23.23 -9.12 9.34
CA SER A 269 23.79 -8.41 8.18
C SER A 269 24.92 -7.47 8.60
N GLY A 270 26.07 -7.58 7.92
CA GLY A 270 27.15 -6.59 8.03
C GLY A 270 26.74 -5.20 7.50
N ARG A 271 25.71 -5.13 6.66
CA ARG A 271 25.17 -3.89 6.07
C ARG A 271 23.94 -3.35 6.81
N ARG A 272 23.67 -3.82 8.02
CA ARG A 272 22.46 -3.44 8.79
C ARG A 272 22.25 -1.92 8.93
N VAL A 273 23.33 -1.17 9.18
CA VAL A 273 23.25 0.31 9.32
C VAL A 273 22.87 0.95 7.99
N GLU A 274 23.43 0.48 6.87
CA GLU A 274 23.08 0.94 5.54
C GLU A 274 21.61 0.65 5.20
N ILE A 275 21.14 -0.57 5.51
CA ILE A 275 19.76 -0.98 5.30
C ILE A 275 18.81 -0.08 6.11
N VAL A 276 19.08 0.12 7.40
CA VAL A 276 18.26 1.00 8.25
C VAL A 276 18.25 2.44 7.74
N ARG A 277 19.37 2.96 7.24
CA ARG A 277 19.43 4.31 6.64
C ARG A 277 18.58 4.43 5.37
N LYS A 278 18.43 3.33 4.62
CA LYS A 278 17.64 3.28 3.39
C LYS A 278 16.15 2.95 3.61
N VAL A 279 15.76 2.66 4.86
CA VAL A 279 14.33 2.51 5.21
C VAL A 279 13.60 3.79 4.81
N ASP A 280 12.36 3.64 4.36
CA ASP A 280 11.52 4.78 3.99
C ASP A 280 11.01 5.54 5.23
N TRP A 281 11.92 6.34 5.80
CA TRP A 281 11.65 7.21 6.94
C TRP A 281 10.62 8.27 6.61
N GLU A 282 10.56 8.71 5.35
CA GLU A 282 9.59 9.69 4.89
C GLU A 282 8.17 9.18 5.06
N THR A 283 7.92 7.92 4.71
CA THR A 283 6.62 7.27 4.93
C THR A 283 6.34 7.06 6.41
N LEU A 284 7.31 6.70 7.24
CA LEU A 284 7.10 6.58 8.70
C LEU A 284 6.70 7.93 9.32
N VAL A 285 7.40 9.02 8.97
CA VAL A 285 7.05 10.38 9.44
C VAL A 285 5.67 10.79 8.94
N PHE A 286 5.33 10.46 7.68
CA PHE A 286 4.00 10.70 7.13
C PHE A 286 2.91 10.03 7.97
N PHE A 287 3.09 8.75 8.35
CA PHE A 287 2.11 8.01 9.16
C PHE A 287 1.97 8.59 10.56
N ALA A 288 3.09 8.90 11.23
CA ALA A 288 3.06 9.50 12.55
C ALA A 288 2.31 10.86 12.52
N ALA A 289 2.63 11.72 11.57
CA ALA A 289 1.98 13.02 11.39
C ALA A 289 0.48 12.87 11.03
N MET A 290 0.16 11.89 10.17
CA MET A 290 -1.21 11.58 9.81
C MET A 290 -2.04 11.17 11.03
N PHE A 291 -1.54 10.31 11.89
CA PHE A 291 -2.26 9.91 13.11
C PHE A 291 -2.59 11.11 13.98
N VAL A 292 -1.64 12.02 14.18
CA VAL A 292 -1.84 13.24 14.96
C VAL A 292 -2.92 14.14 14.34
N LEU A 293 -2.86 14.36 13.04
CA LEU A 293 -3.83 15.20 12.33
C LEU A 293 -5.24 14.55 12.35
N MET A 294 -5.33 13.24 12.10
CA MET A 294 -6.61 12.53 12.08
C MET A 294 -7.26 12.52 13.48
N GLU A 295 -6.49 12.33 14.55
CA GLU A 295 -7.00 12.40 15.93
C GLU A 295 -7.52 13.79 16.25
N SER A 296 -6.82 14.85 15.86
CA SER A 296 -7.29 16.23 16.05
C SER A 296 -8.61 16.49 15.32
N VAL A 297 -8.77 15.95 14.11
CA VAL A 297 -10.04 16.05 13.36
C VAL A 297 -11.15 15.23 14.04
N TRP A 298 -10.82 14.09 14.60
CA TRP A 298 -11.75 13.24 15.33
C TRP A 298 -12.20 13.92 16.64
N GLU A 299 -11.28 14.47 17.44
CA GLU A 299 -11.59 15.20 18.68
C GLU A 299 -12.46 16.45 18.42
N SER A 300 -12.38 17.06 17.24
CA SER A 300 -13.20 18.23 16.87
C SER A 300 -14.72 17.94 16.78
N GLY A 301 -15.13 16.66 16.70
CA GLY A 301 -16.53 16.26 16.56
C GLY A 301 -17.16 16.54 15.19
N PHE A 302 -16.43 17.19 14.27
CA PHE A 302 -16.94 17.53 12.94
C PHE A 302 -17.30 16.31 12.12
N PHE A 303 -16.41 15.32 12.13
CA PHE A 303 -16.61 14.09 11.32
C PHE A 303 -17.79 13.27 11.85
N GLN A 304 -17.97 13.18 13.17
CA GLN A 304 -19.12 12.54 13.80
C GLN A 304 -20.43 13.23 13.41
N SER A 305 -20.46 14.56 13.42
CA SER A 305 -21.61 15.34 12.99
C SER A 305 -21.96 15.14 11.51
N PHE A 306 -20.93 15.05 10.67
CA PHE A 306 -21.08 14.76 9.24
C PHE A 306 -21.68 13.37 9.01
N ILE A 307 -21.24 12.36 9.75
CA ILE A 307 -21.77 10.99 9.71
C ILE A 307 -23.25 10.96 10.11
N LEU A 308 -23.63 11.68 11.16
CA LEU A 308 -25.02 11.75 11.60
C LEU A 308 -25.94 12.40 10.56
N LEU A 309 -25.46 13.36 9.78
CA LEU A 309 -26.21 13.99 8.69
C LEU A 309 -26.49 13.02 7.53
N ILE A 310 -25.54 12.15 7.19
CA ILE A 310 -25.71 11.16 6.11
C ILE A 310 -26.65 10.03 6.55
N GLY A 311 -26.80 9.79 7.86
CA GLY A 311 -27.72 8.79 8.42
C GLY A 311 -27.19 7.36 8.33
N GLY A 312 -28.02 6.37 8.69
CA GLY A 312 -27.65 4.95 8.77
C GLY A 312 -27.24 4.29 7.45
N GLU A 313 -27.44 4.94 6.33
CA GLU A 313 -27.06 4.44 4.99
C GLU A 313 -25.55 4.26 4.84
N ILE A 314 -24.74 5.05 5.55
CA ILE A 314 -23.27 4.96 5.48
C ILE A 314 -22.72 3.63 5.98
N SER A 315 -23.50 2.86 6.72
CA SER A 315 -23.12 1.55 7.22
C SER A 315 -23.38 0.41 6.22
N ARG A 316 -24.05 0.69 5.09
CA ARG A 316 -24.28 -0.32 4.06
C ARG A 316 -23.02 -0.63 3.27
N VAL A 317 -22.75 -1.92 3.02
CA VAL A 317 -21.57 -2.39 2.29
C VAL A 317 -21.36 -1.68 0.95
N PRO A 318 -22.37 -1.50 0.06
CA PRO A 318 -22.18 -0.78 -1.21
C PRO A 318 -21.81 0.69 -1.01
N VAL A 319 -22.38 1.35 0.03
CA VAL A 319 -22.10 2.76 0.33
C VAL A 319 -20.68 2.91 0.87
N ILE A 320 -20.25 2.03 1.80
CA ILE A 320 -18.86 2.01 2.30
C ILE A 320 -17.88 1.85 1.14
N LEU A 321 -18.13 0.87 0.25
CA LEU A 321 -17.28 0.61 -0.90
C LEU A 321 -17.22 1.84 -1.82
N GLY A 322 -18.38 2.39 -2.22
CA GLY A 322 -18.45 3.54 -3.13
C GLY A 322 -17.83 4.80 -2.54
N LEU A 323 -18.16 5.13 -1.29
CA LEU A 323 -17.52 6.26 -0.59
C LEU A 323 -16.02 6.09 -0.48
N SER A 324 -15.55 4.88 -0.14
CA SER A 324 -14.11 4.61 -0.03
C SER A 324 -13.39 4.80 -1.36
N VAL A 325 -13.98 4.35 -2.46
CA VAL A 325 -13.41 4.56 -3.80
C VAL A 325 -13.36 6.05 -4.16
N VAL A 326 -14.46 6.79 -3.94
CA VAL A 326 -14.54 8.21 -4.32
C VAL A 326 -13.69 9.09 -3.42
N VAL A 327 -13.84 8.96 -2.10
CA VAL A 327 -13.19 9.87 -1.14
C VAL A 327 -11.67 9.65 -1.13
N SER A 328 -11.20 8.42 -1.30
CA SER A 328 -9.76 8.13 -1.40
C SER A 328 -9.06 8.83 -2.58
N GLN A 329 -9.80 9.26 -3.62
CA GLN A 329 -9.19 10.06 -4.70
C GLN A 329 -8.76 11.45 -4.21
N PHE A 330 -9.44 12.00 -3.22
CA PHE A 330 -9.20 13.36 -2.70
C PHE A 330 -8.27 13.36 -1.49
N ILE A 331 -8.43 12.39 -0.58
CA ILE A 331 -7.73 12.40 0.70
C ILE A 331 -6.73 11.25 0.87
N SER A 332 -6.54 10.42 -0.17
CA SER A 332 -5.74 9.20 -0.14
C SER A 332 -6.34 8.08 0.74
N ASN A 333 -5.86 6.84 0.52
CA ASN A 333 -6.44 5.63 1.10
C ASN A 333 -6.34 5.57 2.62
N VAL A 334 -5.14 5.81 3.14
CA VAL A 334 -4.84 5.61 4.56
C VAL A 334 -5.52 6.64 5.46
N PRO A 335 -5.46 7.96 5.16
CA PRO A 335 -6.21 8.97 5.90
C PRO A 335 -7.71 8.73 5.90
N TRP A 336 -8.28 8.27 4.76
CA TRP A 336 -9.68 7.91 4.70
C TRP A 336 -10.04 6.80 5.67
N VAL A 337 -9.26 5.70 5.65
CA VAL A 337 -9.49 4.58 6.57
C VAL A 337 -9.30 5.02 8.03
N ALA A 338 -8.30 5.82 8.33
CA ALA A 338 -8.06 6.32 9.69
C ALA A 338 -9.24 7.16 10.23
N LEU A 339 -9.92 7.94 9.38
CA LEU A 339 -11.10 8.72 9.75
C LEU A 339 -12.38 7.88 9.82
N TYR A 340 -12.58 6.98 8.86
CA TYR A 340 -13.85 6.30 8.70
C TYR A 340 -13.99 5.03 9.55
N LEU A 341 -12.88 4.32 9.80
CA LEU A 341 -12.86 3.10 10.58
C LEU A 341 -13.42 3.26 12.00
N PRO A 342 -13.03 4.28 12.81
CA PRO A 342 -13.62 4.50 14.12
C PRO A 342 -15.13 4.72 14.07
N ALA A 343 -15.62 5.40 13.03
CA ALA A 343 -17.05 5.68 12.86
C ALA A 343 -17.86 4.41 12.62
N ILE A 344 -17.42 3.56 11.69
CA ILE A 344 -18.13 2.32 11.37
C ILE A 344 -17.98 1.28 12.49
N THR A 345 -16.86 1.24 13.19
CA THR A 345 -16.66 0.32 14.32
C THR A 345 -17.62 0.64 15.47
N ARG A 346 -17.79 1.94 15.80
CA ARG A 346 -18.75 2.38 16.83
C ARG A 346 -20.20 2.13 16.47
N SER A 347 -20.55 2.10 15.20
CA SER A 347 -21.92 1.79 14.73
C SER A 347 -22.23 0.29 14.73
N GLY A 348 -21.34 -0.57 15.22
CA GLY A 348 -21.54 -2.01 15.27
C GLY A 348 -21.49 -2.68 13.91
N GLN A 349 -20.67 -2.17 13.00
CA GLN A 349 -20.59 -2.62 11.62
C GLN A 349 -20.23 -4.11 11.48
N SER A 350 -20.78 -4.72 10.44
CA SER A 350 -20.49 -6.11 10.09
C SER A 350 -19.07 -6.28 9.57
N MET A 351 -18.54 -7.49 9.68
CA MET A 351 -17.23 -7.85 9.10
C MET A 351 -17.18 -7.54 7.60
N ALA A 352 -18.29 -7.73 6.87
CA ALA A 352 -18.39 -7.39 5.46
C ALA A 352 -18.19 -5.88 5.20
N GLY A 353 -18.67 -5.01 6.09
CA GLY A 353 -18.44 -3.57 5.99
C GLY A 353 -16.99 -3.17 6.21
N LEU A 354 -16.30 -3.79 7.16
CA LEU A 354 -14.86 -3.58 7.37
C LEU A 354 -14.05 -4.04 6.15
N MET A 355 -14.40 -5.18 5.57
CA MET A 355 -13.77 -5.67 4.34
C MET A 355 -14.09 -4.79 3.12
N ALA A 356 -15.30 -4.21 3.07
CA ALA A 356 -15.65 -3.24 2.03
C ALA A 356 -14.84 -1.94 2.15
N LEU A 357 -14.57 -1.47 3.38
CA LEU A 357 -13.67 -0.34 3.61
C LEU A 357 -12.25 -0.64 3.14
N ALA A 358 -11.69 -1.79 3.53
CA ALA A 358 -10.37 -2.24 3.11
C ALA A 358 -10.27 -2.37 1.59
N ALA A 359 -11.24 -3.03 0.96
CA ALA A 359 -11.26 -3.22 -0.49
C ALA A 359 -11.45 -1.90 -1.24
N GLY A 360 -12.47 -1.12 -0.87
CA GLY A 360 -12.82 0.13 -1.56
C GLY A 360 -11.70 1.17 -1.49
N SER A 361 -11.10 1.35 -0.31
CA SER A 361 -9.96 2.26 -0.17
C SER A 361 -8.73 1.79 -0.96
N THR A 362 -8.50 0.48 -1.07
CA THR A 362 -7.35 -0.05 -1.79
C THR A 362 -7.55 0.03 -3.31
N ILE A 363 -8.69 -0.44 -3.85
CA ILE A 363 -8.94 -0.42 -5.31
C ILE A 363 -9.11 1.00 -5.86
N ALA A 364 -9.40 1.98 -5.00
CA ALA A 364 -9.39 3.40 -5.34
C ALA A 364 -8.09 3.82 -6.04
N GLY A 365 -6.96 3.21 -5.68
CA GLY A 365 -5.68 3.43 -6.32
C GLY A 365 -5.63 3.09 -7.82
N ASN A 366 -6.55 2.27 -8.32
CA ASN A 366 -6.62 1.95 -9.74
C ASN A 366 -7.33 3.02 -10.59
N LEU A 367 -8.03 3.99 -9.99
CA LEU A 367 -8.72 5.05 -10.71
C LEU A 367 -7.81 6.22 -11.07
N SER A 368 -6.85 6.53 -10.22
CA SER A 368 -5.94 7.65 -10.48
C SER A 368 -4.56 7.41 -9.85
N ILE A 369 -3.56 8.11 -10.38
CA ILE A 369 -2.20 8.08 -9.81
C ILE A 369 -2.20 8.49 -8.34
N LEU A 370 -3.00 9.50 -7.97
CA LEU A 370 -3.07 10.04 -6.62
C LEU A 370 -3.83 9.12 -5.65
N GLY A 371 -4.61 8.18 -6.18
CA GLY A 371 -5.39 7.23 -5.41
C GLY A 371 -4.56 6.22 -4.61
N ALA A 372 -3.26 6.02 -4.93
CA ALA A 372 -2.37 5.17 -4.15
C ALA A 372 -0.93 5.71 -4.15
N ALA A 373 -0.25 5.64 -3.00
CA ALA A 373 1.16 6.02 -2.89
C ALA A 373 2.06 5.18 -3.80
N SER A 374 1.79 3.88 -3.93
CA SER A 374 2.52 2.97 -4.82
C SER A 374 2.53 3.42 -6.28
N ASN A 375 1.43 4.00 -6.80
CA ASN A 375 1.40 4.54 -8.16
C ASN A 375 2.35 5.72 -8.34
N VAL A 376 2.40 6.60 -7.35
CA VAL A 376 3.33 7.73 -7.34
C VAL A 376 4.78 7.25 -7.33
N ILE A 377 5.07 6.23 -6.53
CA ILE A 377 6.41 5.59 -6.47
C ILE A 377 6.79 4.99 -7.82
N ILE A 378 5.87 4.28 -8.48
CA ILE A 378 6.09 3.72 -9.82
C ILE A 378 6.46 4.83 -10.81
N ILE A 379 5.70 5.92 -10.84
CA ILE A 379 5.94 7.01 -11.79
C ILE A 379 7.26 7.71 -11.50
N GLN A 380 7.53 8.05 -10.24
CA GLN A 380 8.80 8.70 -9.86
C GLN A 380 10.03 7.83 -10.20
N ASN A 381 9.92 6.53 -10.04
CA ASN A 381 11.01 5.61 -10.42
C ASN A 381 11.10 5.46 -11.95
N ALA A 382 9.98 5.45 -12.66
CA ALA A 382 9.98 5.43 -14.12
C ALA A 382 10.59 6.72 -14.72
N GLU A 383 10.30 7.88 -14.13
CA GLU A 383 10.89 9.16 -14.55
C GLU A 383 12.42 9.18 -14.38
N LYS A 384 12.97 8.58 -13.32
CA LYS A 384 14.42 8.42 -13.14
C LYS A 384 15.06 7.57 -14.25
N GLU A 385 14.29 6.67 -14.85
CA GLU A 385 14.67 5.79 -15.94
C GLU A 385 14.35 6.38 -17.33
N GLY A 386 13.87 7.65 -17.40
CA GLY A 386 13.53 8.34 -18.63
C GLY A 386 12.17 7.97 -19.23
N GLU A 387 11.34 7.26 -18.50
CA GLU A 387 9.98 6.90 -18.88
C GLU A 387 8.97 7.62 -17.97
N THR A 388 7.80 7.97 -18.50
CA THR A 388 6.77 8.60 -17.71
C THR A 388 5.39 8.07 -18.06
N LEU A 389 4.47 8.16 -17.11
CA LEU A 389 3.05 7.92 -17.28
C LEU A 389 2.31 9.15 -16.73
N SER A 390 1.74 9.94 -17.63
CA SER A 390 1.02 11.15 -17.22
C SER A 390 -0.28 10.81 -16.49
N PHE A 391 -0.74 11.73 -15.65
CA PHE A 391 -2.02 11.61 -14.94
C PHE A 391 -3.19 11.33 -15.91
N LEU A 392 -3.26 12.07 -17.03
CA LEU A 392 -4.33 11.88 -18.01
C LEU A 392 -4.24 10.54 -18.75
N GLU A 393 -3.04 10.02 -18.99
CA GLU A 393 -2.86 8.69 -19.59
C GLU A 393 -3.31 7.59 -18.64
N PHE A 394 -3.04 7.73 -17.33
CA PHE A 394 -3.47 6.77 -16.33
C PHE A 394 -5.01 6.75 -16.18
N VAL A 395 -5.64 7.93 -16.09
CA VAL A 395 -7.11 8.06 -15.89
C VAL A 395 -7.92 7.71 -17.14
N LYS A 396 -7.34 7.84 -18.32
CA LYS A 396 -8.01 7.48 -19.60
C LYS A 396 -8.07 5.98 -19.86
N ILE A 397 -7.31 5.22 -19.10
CA ILE A 397 -7.25 3.77 -19.15
C ILE A 397 -8.07 3.20 -17.99
#